data_6e74d487b4cf261635a419b501b632fe
#
_entry.id   6e74d487b4cf261635a419b501b632fe
#
_cell.length_a   1.000
_cell.length_b   1.000
_cell.length_c   1.000
_cell.angle_alpha   90.00
_cell.angle_beta   90.00
_cell.angle_gamma   90.00
#
_symmetry.space_group_name_H-M   'P 1'
#
loop_
_entity.id
_entity.type
_entity.pdbx_description
1 polymer ?
#
loop_
_entity_poly.entity_id
_entity_poly.type
_entity_poly.pdbx_seq_one_letter_code
_entity_poly.pdbx_strand_id
1 'polypeptide(L)' 'ASYRSQAQAERGWQILTQRYTQLASLQHGVTQATIPGKGTYFRLMATGLSDSSASSICAELKRSGQFCEVK' A
#
# COMPACT_ATOMS: atom_id res chain seq x y z
N ALA A 1 -1.71 3.08 1.24
CA ALA A 1 -2.83 3.84 0.70
C ALA A 1 -4.14 3.31 1.26
N SER A 2 -5.15 4.13 1.29
CA SER A 2 -6.47 3.77 1.81
C SER A 2 -7.50 3.88 0.70
N TYR A 3 -8.44 2.93 0.68
CA TYR A 3 -9.48 2.85 -0.33
C TYR A 3 -10.83 2.61 0.35
N ARG A 4 -11.90 2.83 -0.36
CA ARG A 4 -13.25 2.65 0.18
C ARG A 4 -13.82 1.25 -0.04
N SER A 5 -13.20 0.44 -0.87
CA SER A 5 -13.60 -0.95 -1.08
C SER A 5 -12.38 -1.81 -1.32
N GLN A 6 -12.55 -3.11 -1.08
CA GLN A 6 -11.48 -4.07 -1.33
C GLN A 6 -11.13 -4.13 -2.82
N ALA A 7 -12.14 -4.05 -3.69
CA ALA A 7 -11.90 -4.06 -5.12
C ALA A 7 -11.05 -2.87 -5.57
N GLN A 8 -11.29 -1.68 -4.99
CA GLN A 8 -10.48 -0.51 -5.28
C GLN A 8 -9.04 -0.67 -4.78
N ALA A 9 -8.87 -1.29 -3.60
CA ALA A 9 -7.54 -1.53 -3.04
C ALA A 9 -6.75 -2.50 -3.92
N GLU A 10 -7.38 -3.58 -4.39
CA GLU A 10 -6.73 -4.53 -5.29
C GLU A 10 -6.33 -3.88 -6.62
N ARG A 11 -7.21 -3.05 -7.16
CA ARG A 11 -6.91 -2.32 -8.38
C ARG A 11 -5.76 -1.33 -8.17
N GLY A 12 -5.74 -0.66 -7.02
CA GLY A 12 -4.66 0.23 -6.67
C GLY A 12 -3.32 -0.48 -6.61
N TRP A 13 -3.29 -1.70 -6.07
CA TRP A 13 -2.09 -2.52 -6.05
C TRP A 13 -1.61 -2.84 -7.46
N GLN A 14 -2.52 -3.22 -8.35
CA GLN A 14 -2.17 -3.49 -9.74
C GLN A 14 -1.54 -2.28 -10.42
N ILE A 15 -2.10 -1.10 -10.20
CA ILE A 15 -1.56 0.14 -10.76
C ILE A 15 -0.18 0.43 -10.18
N LEU A 16 -0.01 0.28 -8.87
CA LEU A 16 1.27 0.54 -8.22
C LEU A 16 2.36 -0.42 -8.70
N THR A 17 2.04 -1.69 -8.90
CA THR A 17 3.03 -2.66 -9.38
C THR A 17 3.44 -2.42 -10.83
N GLN A 18 2.58 -1.80 -11.62
CA GLN A 18 2.93 -1.39 -12.98
C GLN A 18 3.85 -0.18 -12.99
N ARG A 19 3.63 0.77 -12.07
CA ARG A 19 4.44 1.99 -11.97
C ARG A 19 5.77 1.76 -11.26
N TYR A 20 5.77 0.90 -10.26
CA TYR A 20 6.94 0.62 -9.42
C TYR A 20 7.24 -0.87 -9.49
N THR A 21 8.14 -1.26 -10.39
CA THR A 21 8.43 -2.68 -10.66
C THR A 21 8.97 -3.40 -9.44
N GLN A 22 9.62 -2.68 -8.51
CA GLN A 22 10.09 -3.30 -7.27
C GLN A 22 8.96 -3.82 -6.39
N LEU A 23 7.74 -3.35 -6.58
CA LEU A 23 6.57 -3.85 -5.85
C LEU A 23 5.98 -5.12 -6.47
N ALA A 24 6.26 -5.40 -7.73
CA ALA A 24 5.62 -6.49 -8.47
C ALA A 24 5.97 -7.87 -7.90
N SER A 25 7.13 -8.00 -7.26
CA SER A 25 7.57 -9.26 -6.65
C SER A 25 7.11 -9.43 -5.21
N LEU A 26 6.43 -8.43 -4.65
CA LEU A 26 6.01 -8.44 -3.25
C LEU A 26 4.61 -9.00 -3.11
N GLN A 27 4.33 -9.53 -1.92
CA GLN A 27 2.97 -9.89 -1.54
C GLN A 27 2.25 -8.65 -1.01
N HIS A 28 0.93 -8.66 -1.09
CA HIS A 28 0.14 -7.58 -0.56
C HIS A 28 -1.03 -8.10 0.26
N GLY A 29 -1.56 -7.25 1.12
CA GLY A 29 -2.74 -7.54 1.89
C GLY A 29 -3.63 -6.32 1.98
N VAL A 30 -4.92 -6.54 2.14
CA VAL A 30 -5.89 -5.49 2.35
C VAL A 30 -6.49 -5.66 3.75
N THR A 31 -6.38 -4.62 4.56
CA THR A 31 -6.88 -4.63 5.93
C THR A 31 -8.07 -3.69 6.04
N GLN A 32 -9.19 -4.21 6.53
CA GLN A 32 -10.38 -3.40 6.77
C GLN A 32 -10.24 -2.67 8.11
N ALA A 33 -10.51 -1.38 8.11
CA ALA A 33 -10.50 -0.56 9.32
C ALA A 33 -11.76 0.30 9.35
N THR A 34 -12.47 0.26 10.47
CA THR A 34 -13.64 1.11 10.69
C THR A 34 -13.26 2.27 11.60
N ILE A 35 -13.47 3.49 11.11
CA ILE A 35 -13.12 4.70 11.85
C ILE A 35 -14.42 5.36 12.28
N PRO A 36 -14.65 5.54 13.60
CA PRO A 36 -15.87 6.18 14.08
C PRO A 36 -16.07 7.57 13.44
N GLY A 37 -17.26 7.81 12.93
CA GLY A 37 -17.62 9.07 12.28
C GLY A 37 -17.15 9.23 10.85
N LYS A 38 -16.29 8.33 10.35
CA LYS A 38 -15.76 8.42 8.98
C LYS A 38 -16.08 7.20 8.12
N GLY A 39 -16.47 6.08 8.72
CA GLY A 39 -16.87 4.90 7.98
C GLY A 39 -15.76 3.85 7.88
N THR A 40 -15.92 2.94 6.94
CA THR A 40 -15.00 1.83 6.74
C THR A 40 -14.03 2.13 5.60
N TYR A 41 -12.76 1.85 5.85
CA TYR A 41 -11.70 2.02 4.86
C TYR A 41 -10.92 0.72 4.72
N PHE A 42 -10.36 0.50 3.54
CA PHE A 42 -9.52 -0.65 3.24
C PHE A 42 -8.10 -0.16 3.01
N ARG A 43 -7.18 -0.63 3.82
CA ARG A 43 -5.76 -0.25 3.73
C ARG A 43 -5.00 -1.27 2.92
N LEU A 44 -4.28 -0.79 1.93
CA LEU A 44 -3.40 -1.62 1.11
C LEU A 44 -2.00 -1.61 1.72
N MET A 45 -1.45 -2.80 1.93
CA MET A 45 -0.14 -2.97 2.56
C MET A 45 0.70 -3.94 1.75
N ALA A 46 1.96 -3.61 1.53
CA ALA A 46 2.93 -4.56 1.02
C ALA A 46 3.51 -5.37 2.18
N THR A 47 3.64 -6.68 1.98
CA THR A 47 4.11 -7.60 3.03
C THR A 47 5.30 -8.40 2.55
N GLY A 48 5.95 -9.13 3.46
CA GLY A 48 7.09 -9.97 3.14
C GLY A 48 8.40 -9.21 3.03
N LEU A 49 8.48 -7.99 3.60
CA LEU A 49 9.68 -7.16 3.55
C LEU A 49 10.37 -7.12 4.90
N SER A 50 11.72 -7.04 4.87
CA SER A 50 12.47 -6.65 6.05
C SER A 50 12.26 -5.16 6.32
N ASP A 51 12.55 -4.72 7.55
CA ASP A 51 12.38 -3.31 7.93
C ASP A 51 13.21 -2.39 7.04
N SER A 52 14.45 -2.76 6.73
CA SER A 52 15.33 -1.94 5.90
C SER A 52 14.83 -1.87 4.46
N SER A 53 14.36 -2.98 3.90
CA SER A 53 13.79 -3.00 2.55
C SER A 53 12.52 -2.16 2.47
N ALA A 54 11.65 -2.27 3.48
CA ALA A 54 10.43 -1.48 3.54
C ALA A 54 10.75 0.01 3.58
N SER A 55 11.72 0.42 4.39
CA SER A 55 12.13 1.82 4.49
C SER A 55 12.69 2.35 3.17
N SER A 56 13.50 1.56 2.49
CA SER A 56 14.09 1.96 1.21
C SER A 56 13.01 2.15 0.14
N ILE A 57 12.10 1.19 0.01
CA ILE A 57 11.03 1.26 -0.98
C ILE A 57 10.09 2.42 -0.64
N CYS A 58 9.77 2.60 0.62
CA CYS A 58 8.91 3.68 1.07
C CYS A 58 9.51 5.05 0.74
N ALA A 59 10.82 5.22 0.95
CA ALA A 59 11.51 6.46 0.61
C ALA A 59 11.45 6.75 -0.89
N GLU A 60 11.60 5.73 -1.73
CA GLU A 60 11.48 5.90 -3.18
C GLU A 60 10.07 6.32 -3.59
N LEU A 61 9.05 5.70 -3.00
CA LEU A 61 7.66 6.04 -3.28
C LEU A 61 7.36 7.49 -2.89
N LYS A 62 7.85 7.93 -1.74
CA LYS A 62 7.66 9.30 -1.28
C LYS A 62 8.33 10.30 -2.23
N ARG A 63 9.51 9.98 -2.73
CA ARG A 63 10.19 10.83 -3.70
C ARG A 63 9.41 10.97 -4.99
N SER A 64 8.65 9.95 -5.35
CA SER A 64 7.79 9.99 -6.54
C SER A 64 6.43 10.63 -6.28
N GLY A 65 6.19 11.12 -5.07
CA GLY A 65 4.92 11.75 -4.71
C GLY A 65 3.86 10.78 -4.26
N GLN A 66 4.22 9.51 -4.02
CA GLN A 66 3.29 8.49 -3.55
C GLN A 66 3.32 8.41 -2.03
N PHE A 67 2.14 8.38 -1.40
CA PHE A 67 2.04 8.17 0.03
C PHE A 67 2.56 6.80 0.42
N CYS A 68 3.36 6.76 1.48
CA CYS A 68 3.87 5.51 2.03
C CYS A 68 4.13 5.66 3.53
N GLU A 69 3.88 4.60 4.27
CA GLU A 69 4.14 4.53 5.70
C GLU A 69 4.63 3.14 6.06
N VAL A 70 5.70 3.07 6.83
CA VAL A 70 6.25 1.81 7.33
C VAL A 70 5.73 1.56 8.74
N LYS A 71 5.24 0.33 8.97
CA LYS A 71 4.77 -0.09 10.29
C LYS A 71 5.58 -1.25 10.81
#